data_80da375f7d74a6469ff7d758a7ac4a8e
#
_entry.id   80da375f7d74a6469ff7d758a7ac4a8e
#
_cell.length_a   1.000
_cell.length_b   1.000
_cell.length_c   1.000
_cell.angle_alpha   90.00
_cell.angle_beta   90.00
_cell.angle_gamma   90.00
#
_symmetry.space_group_name_H-M   'P 1'
#
loop_
_entity.id
_entity.type
_entity.pdbx_description
1 polymer ?
#
loop_
_entity_poly.entity_id
_entity_poly.type
_entity_poly.pdbx_seq_one_letter_code
_entity_poly.pdbx_strand_id
1 'polypeptide(L)' 'MDMYTTRQFEGPVDPVEEMKLRTWARTHYQPPKQRDTKWHPVILDEMGRKDRELVS' A
#
# COMPACT_ATOMS: atom_id res chain seq x y z
N MET A 1 -14.63 7.13 -10.36
CA MET A 1 -13.84 5.95 -10.61
C MET A 1 -13.10 5.52 -9.38
N ASP A 2 -13.11 4.25 -9.15
CA ASP A 2 -12.48 3.72 -7.96
C ASP A 2 -11.02 3.38 -8.25
N MET A 3 -10.12 4.17 -7.71
CA MET A 3 -8.70 4.00 -7.93
C MET A 3 -8.13 2.82 -7.14
N TYR A 4 -8.94 2.23 -6.29
CA TYR A 4 -8.48 1.11 -5.48
C TYR A 4 -9.01 -0.22 -5.99
N THR A 5 -9.54 -0.26 -7.19
CA THR A 5 -10.03 -1.52 -7.73
C THR A 5 -8.87 -2.42 -8.07
N THR A 6 -9.10 -3.71 -8.01
CA THR A 6 -8.09 -4.71 -8.32
C THR A 6 -7.57 -4.55 -9.75
N ARG A 7 -8.40 -4.01 -10.61
CA ARG A 7 -8.05 -3.84 -12.01
C ARG A 7 -6.80 -3.02 -12.20
N GLN A 8 -6.46 -2.17 -11.25
CA GLN A 8 -5.28 -1.34 -11.35
C GLN A 8 -4.00 -2.14 -11.29
N PHE A 9 -4.07 -3.41 -10.92
CA PHE A 9 -2.90 -4.27 -10.88
C PHE A 9 -2.69 -5.08 -12.12
N GLU A 10 -3.62 -4.99 -13.06
CA GLU A 10 -3.49 -5.75 -14.30
C GLU A 10 -2.55 -5.08 -15.27
N GLY A 11 -2.01 -3.94 -14.89
CA GLY A 11 -1.04 -3.23 -15.70
C GLY A 11 -0.12 -2.43 -14.80
N PRO A 12 0.81 -1.70 -15.39
CA PRO A 12 1.74 -0.90 -14.59
C PRO A 12 0.98 0.18 -13.81
N VAL A 13 1.36 0.35 -12.56
CA VAL A 13 0.78 1.39 -11.73
C VAL A 13 1.39 2.72 -12.13
N ASP A 14 0.55 3.75 -12.24
CA ASP A 14 1.02 5.10 -12.50
C ASP A 14 2.01 5.49 -11.40
N PRO A 15 3.23 5.95 -11.75
CA PRO A 15 4.22 6.31 -10.74
C PRO A 15 3.72 7.35 -9.73
N VAL A 16 2.92 8.31 -10.17
CA VAL A 16 2.38 9.32 -9.27
C VAL A 16 1.39 8.69 -8.32
N GLU A 17 0.54 7.81 -8.84
CA GLU A 17 -0.43 7.12 -8.02
C GLU A 17 0.26 6.22 -7.00
N GLU A 18 1.28 5.51 -7.43
CA GLU A 18 2.03 4.64 -6.55
C GLU A 18 2.66 5.44 -5.41
N MET A 19 3.23 6.59 -5.73
CA MET A 19 3.86 7.43 -4.73
C MET A 19 2.83 7.88 -3.68
N LYS A 20 1.64 8.27 -4.13
CA LYS A 20 0.60 8.70 -3.22
C LYS A 20 0.17 7.57 -2.30
N LEU A 21 0.03 6.37 -2.85
CA LEU A 21 -0.37 5.21 -2.06
C LEU A 21 0.68 4.86 -1.02
N ARG A 22 1.95 4.92 -1.40
CA ARG A 22 3.02 4.60 -0.47
C ARG A 22 3.12 5.64 0.63
N THR A 23 2.93 6.92 0.30
CA THR A 23 2.92 7.98 1.29
C THR A 23 1.77 7.78 2.27
N TRP A 24 0.59 7.48 1.74
CA TRP A 24 -0.57 7.22 2.59
C TRP A 24 -0.30 6.05 3.54
N ALA A 25 0.31 4.99 3.01
CA ALA A 25 0.59 3.80 3.80
C ALA A 25 1.53 4.10 4.97
N ARG A 26 2.53 4.93 4.74
CA ARG A 26 3.45 5.28 5.82
C ARG A 26 2.80 6.18 6.86
N THR A 27 1.92 7.07 6.41
CA THR A 27 1.21 7.97 7.31
C THR A 27 0.20 7.22 8.17
N HIS A 28 -0.44 6.19 7.58
CA HIS A 28 -1.50 5.44 8.24
C HIS A 28 -1.07 4.01 8.57
N TYR A 29 0.20 3.82 8.84
CA TYR A 29 0.74 2.50 9.11
C TYR A 29 -0.05 1.76 10.18
N GLN A 30 -0.33 0.50 9.93
CA GLN A 30 -0.99 -0.39 10.89
C GLN A 30 -0.20 -1.69 10.96
N PRO A 31 -0.11 -2.30 12.14
CA PRO A 31 0.54 -3.61 12.26
C PRO A 31 -0.23 -4.67 11.46
N PRO A 32 0.44 -5.79 11.12
CA PRO A 32 -0.17 -6.79 10.25
C PRO A 32 -1.56 -7.25 10.70
N LYS A 33 -1.79 -7.34 11.98
CA LYS A 33 -3.06 -7.85 12.48
C LYS A 33 -4.20 -6.86 12.31
N GLN A 34 -3.88 -5.59 12.06
CA GLN A 34 -4.90 -4.56 11.93
C GLN A 34 -5.06 -4.08 10.51
N ARG A 35 -4.37 -4.70 9.56
CA ARG A 35 -4.42 -4.29 8.17
C ARG A 35 -5.66 -4.86 7.49
N ASP A 36 -6.31 -4.01 6.72
CA ASP A 36 -7.44 -4.41 5.91
C ASP A 36 -6.91 -5.07 4.64
N THR A 37 -7.25 -6.33 4.43
CA THR A 37 -6.78 -7.05 3.25
C THR A 37 -7.37 -6.50 1.97
N LYS A 38 -8.37 -5.63 2.08
CA LYS A 38 -8.98 -4.99 0.92
C LYS A 38 -8.23 -3.75 0.48
N TRP A 39 -7.25 -3.30 1.24
CA TRP A 39 -6.44 -2.16 0.84
C TRP A 39 -5.68 -2.49 -0.44
N HIS A 40 -5.36 -1.44 -1.16
CA HIS A 40 -4.55 -1.57 -2.38
C HIS A 40 -3.26 -2.31 -2.05
N PRO A 41 -2.88 -3.31 -2.87
CA PRO A 41 -1.66 -4.08 -2.59
C PRO A 41 -0.39 -3.24 -2.45
N VAL A 42 -0.31 -2.09 -3.12
CA VAL A 42 0.84 -1.21 -2.95
C VAL A 42 0.89 -0.69 -1.51
N ILE A 43 -0.28 -0.40 -0.93
CA ILE A 43 -0.35 0.04 0.45
C ILE A 43 0.15 -1.07 1.37
N LEU A 44 -0.32 -2.29 1.14
CA LEU A 44 0.09 -3.42 1.97
C LEU A 44 1.58 -3.70 1.79
N ASP A 45 2.09 -3.57 0.57
CA ASP A 45 3.50 -3.77 0.30
C ASP A 45 4.34 -2.75 1.05
N GLU A 46 3.92 -1.50 1.03
CA GLU A 46 4.68 -0.45 1.70
C GLU A 46 4.67 -0.65 3.22
N MET A 47 3.56 -1.08 3.77
CA MET A 47 3.50 -1.37 5.21
C MET A 47 4.40 -2.54 5.55
N GLY A 48 4.50 -3.54 4.66
CA GLY A 48 5.43 -4.64 4.86
C GLY A 48 6.87 -4.18 4.84
N ARG A 49 7.20 -3.22 3.98
CA ARG A 49 8.55 -2.65 3.96
C ARG A 49 8.85 -1.92 5.26
N LYS A 50 7.85 -1.19 5.77
CA LYS A 50 8.03 -0.48 7.02
C LYS A 50 8.22 -1.46 8.18
N ASP A 51 7.53 -2.60 8.15
CA ASP A 51 7.73 -3.63 9.17
C ASP A 51 9.21 -4.02 9.25
N ARG A 52 9.83 -4.22 8.10
CA ARG A 52 11.23 -4.64 8.06
C ARG A 52 12.14 -3.54 8.57
N GLU A 53 11.77 -2.29 8.34
CA GLU A 53 12.55 -1.17 8.87
C GLU A 53 12.45 -1.11 10.39
N LEU A 54 11.28 -1.43 10.92
CA LEU A 54 11.05 -1.33 12.36
C LEU A 54 11.76 -2.43 13.15
N VAL A 55 12.01 -3.57 12.53
CA VAL A 55 12.63 -4.69 13.24
C VAL A 55 14.14 -4.80 12.99
N SER A 56 14.68 -4.00 12.10
CA SER A 56 16.13 -4.07 11.82
C SER A 56 16.95 -3.08 12.62
#